data_fd51398783201e8b4acb79e4c86c7e02
#
_entry.id   fd51398783201e8b4acb79e4c86c7e02
#
_cell.length_a   1.000
_cell.length_b   1.000
_cell.length_c   1.000
_cell.angle_alpha   90.00
_cell.angle_beta   90.00
_cell.angle_gamma   90.00
#
_symmetry.space_group_name_H-M   'P 1'
#
loop_
_entity.id
_entity.type
_entity.pdbx_description
1 polymer ?
#
loop_
_entity_poly.entity_id
_entity_poly.type
_entity_poly.pdbx_seq_one_letter_code
_entity_poly.pdbx_strand_id
1 'polypeptide(L)'
;PSERIAELSYVYRTLGLGYANLGTLLMLLGIPYDSANGRAIAGAITAIMTGVSYTTSAEMARELGPFPGYEKNREAMLRVMRNHRRAAYDEPGVQYEGLSVVPQGISSEHCPDYLLTAARSAWDNALALGQTHGYRNAQVTVIAPTGTIGLLMDCDTTGVEPDFALVKFKKLAGGGYFKIVNQSLPPALKTLGYSPAQTDDIIGFVIGRRTLAGAPEINHETLSTRGFDDATLQRIEKVLKSAFDLRGAFNKHVLGDEFRRQSLKLTDEQLGDHEFDLLKHLGFN
;
A
#
# COMPACT_ATOMS: atom_id res chain seq x y z
N PRO A 1 -24.02 -18.26 -7.24
CA PRO A 1 -24.38 -17.22 -8.20
C PRO A 1 -25.76 -17.55 -8.79
N SER A 2 -26.52 -16.52 -9.18
CA SER A 2 -27.79 -16.75 -9.87
C SER A 2 -27.56 -17.24 -11.30
N GLU A 3 -28.57 -17.91 -11.89
CA GLU A 3 -28.51 -18.37 -13.29
C GLU A 3 -28.14 -17.22 -14.24
N ARG A 4 -28.73 -16.04 -14.05
CA ARG A 4 -28.43 -14.83 -14.85
C ARG A 4 -26.99 -14.42 -14.79
N ILE A 5 -26.33 -14.52 -13.63
CA ILE A 5 -24.90 -14.21 -13.48
C ILE A 5 -24.06 -15.24 -14.23
N ALA A 6 -24.40 -16.53 -14.13
CA ALA A 6 -23.67 -17.58 -14.84
C ALA A 6 -23.79 -17.43 -16.36
N GLU A 7 -24.97 -17.12 -16.88
CA GLU A 7 -25.16 -16.81 -18.30
C GLU A 7 -24.32 -15.63 -18.78
N LEU A 8 -24.36 -14.49 -18.07
CA LEU A 8 -23.59 -13.31 -18.43
C LEU A 8 -22.09 -13.55 -18.33
N SER A 9 -21.62 -14.30 -17.34
CA SER A 9 -20.22 -14.70 -17.21
C SER A 9 -19.76 -15.54 -18.39
N TYR A 10 -20.60 -16.44 -18.89
CA TYR A 10 -20.33 -17.21 -20.09
C TYR A 10 -20.31 -16.35 -21.35
N VAL A 11 -21.30 -15.45 -21.50
CA VAL A 11 -21.43 -14.59 -22.69
C VAL A 11 -20.28 -13.61 -22.82
N TYR A 12 -19.79 -13.03 -21.72
CA TYR A 12 -18.77 -11.97 -21.74
C TYR A 12 -17.39 -12.42 -21.32
N ARG A 13 -17.25 -13.54 -20.61
CA ARG A 13 -15.95 -14.12 -20.18
C ARG A 13 -15.02 -13.10 -19.53
N THR A 14 -15.54 -12.29 -18.61
CA THR A 14 -14.78 -11.26 -17.94
C THR A 14 -13.74 -11.83 -16.99
N LEU A 15 -12.55 -11.24 -17.00
CA LEU A 15 -11.44 -11.52 -16.07
C LEU A 15 -11.11 -10.25 -15.29
N GLY A 16 -10.36 -10.41 -14.19
CA GLY A 16 -9.92 -9.33 -13.35
C GLY A 16 -8.45 -9.51 -12.96
N LEU A 17 -7.52 -9.36 -13.92
CA LEU A 17 -6.10 -9.35 -13.64
C LEU A 17 -5.69 -7.98 -13.11
N GLY A 18 -4.88 -7.93 -12.08
CA GLY A 18 -4.41 -6.69 -11.48
C GLY A 18 -3.02 -6.84 -10.89
N TYR A 19 -2.47 -5.76 -10.39
CA TYR A 19 -1.20 -5.73 -9.70
C TYR A 19 -1.30 -4.92 -8.41
N ALA A 20 -0.29 -5.04 -7.55
CA ALA A 20 -0.21 -4.33 -6.28
C ALA A 20 1.22 -3.83 -6.05
N ASN A 21 1.42 -3.10 -4.95
CA ASN A 21 2.73 -2.69 -4.46
C ASN A 21 3.42 -1.60 -5.31
N LEU A 22 2.65 -0.82 -6.08
CA LEU A 22 3.18 0.29 -6.90
C LEU A 22 3.85 1.36 -6.03
N GLY A 23 3.22 1.72 -4.90
CA GLY A 23 3.78 2.72 -3.98
C GLY A 23 5.16 2.31 -3.48
N THR A 24 5.33 1.05 -3.09
CA THR A 24 6.63 0.48 -2.70
C THR A 24 7.66 0.55 -3.82
N LEU A 25 7.28 0.19 -5.05
CA LEU A 25 8.18 0.29 -6.20
C LEU A 25 8.71 1.72 -6.37
N LEU A 26 7.84 2.71 -6.33
CA LEU A 26 8.23 4.12 -6.46
C LEU A 26 9.11 4.58 -5.29
N MET A 27 8.82 4.16 -4.06
CA MET A 27 9.67 4.42 -2.89
C MET A 27 11.09 3.86 -3.08
N LEU A 28 11.21 2.61 -3.50
CA LEU A 28 12.51 1.96 -3.74
C LEU A 28 13.31 2.64 -4.84
N LEU A 29 12.64 3.20 -5.84
CA LEU A 29 13.26 3.97 -6.92
C LEU A 29 13.57 5.43 -6.52
N GLY A 30 13.17 5.87 -5.32
CA GLY A 30 13.32 7.27 -4.88
C GLY A 30 12.45 8.25 -5.67
N ILE A 31 11.35 7.78 -6.26
CA ILE A 31 10.44 8.58 -7.07
C ILE A 31 9.23 8.99 -6.20
N PRO A 32 8.96 10.29 -6.03
CA PRO A 32 7.76 10.73 -5.32
C PRO A 32 6.50 10.21 -6.00
N TYR A 33 5.58 9.64 -5.21
CA TYR A 33 4.34 9.08 -5.74
C TYR A 33 3.54 10.12 -6.55
N ASP A 34 3.39 11.32 -6.02
CA ASP A 34 2.74 12.44 -6.73
C ASP A 34 3.76 13.25 -7.57
N SER A 35 4.32 12.58 -8.56
CA SER A 35 5.21 13.20 -9.53
C SER A 35 4.82 12.82 -10.96
N ALA A 36 5.26 13.60 -11.94
CA ALA A 36 5.05 13.29 -13.35
C ALA A 36 5.68 11.93 -13.72
N ASN A 37 6.87 11.63 -13.21
CA ASN A 37 7.55 10.34 -13.39
C ASN A 37 6.75 9.19 -12.75
N GLY A 38 6.25 9.35 -11.51
CA GLY A 38 5.44 8.35 -10.83
C GLY A 38 4.18 8.02 -11.62
N ARG A 39 3.46 9.04 -12.09
CA ARG A 39 2.26 8.87 -12.93
C ARG A 39 2.55 8.20 -14.26
N ALA A 40 3.64 8.58 -14.92
CA ALA A 40 4.04 7.99 -16.19
C ALA A 40 4.41 6.50 -16.04
N ILE A 41 5.15 6.13 -15.01
CA ILE A 41 5.48 4.73 -14.68
C ILE A 41 4.21 3.92 -14.38
N ALA A 42 3.31 4.45 -13.55
CA ALA A 42 2.04 3.81 -13.23
C ALA A 42 1.20 3.57 -14.48
N GLY A 43 1.10 4.59 -15.35
CA GLY A 43 0.41 4.49 -16.63
C GLY A 43 1.02 3.44 -17.55
N ALA A 44 2.35 3.41 -17.67
CA ALA A 44 3.06 2.45 -18.52
C ALA A 44 2.90 0.99 -18.03
N ILE A 45 3.05 0.74 -16.73
CA ILE A 45 2.86 -0.60 -16.15
C ILE A 45 1.42 -1.09 -16.38
N THR A 46 0.43 -0.23 -16.15
CA THR A 46 -0.99 -0.54 -16.37
C THR A 46 -1.27 -0.79 -17.85
N ALA A 47 -0.68 0.01 -18.75
CA ALA A 47 -0.81 -0.16 -20.18
C ALA A 47 -0.20 -1.48 -20.68
N ILE A 48 0.99 -1.85 -20.19
CA ILE A 48 1.64 -3.12 -20.50
C ILE A 48 0.77 -4.29 -20.02
N MET A 49 0.34 -4.30 -18.76
CA MET A 49 -0.49 -5.36 -18.22
C MET A 49 -1.77 -5.54 -19.04
N THR A 50 -2.48 -4.45 -19.32
CA THR A 50 -3.77 -4.52 -20.00
C THR A 50 -3.60 -4.85 -21.49
N GLY A 51 -2.61 -4.22 -22.17
CA GLY A 51 -2.32 -4.47 -23.58
C GLY A 51 -1.88 -5.91 -23.85
N VAL A 52 -0.97 -6.47 -23.03
CA VAL A 52 -0.54 -7.88 -23.14
C VAL A 52 -1.72 -8.82 -22.84
N SER A 53 -2.53 -8.51 -21.84
CA SER A 53 -3.71 -9.34 -21.52
C SER A 53 -4.71 -9.38 -22.68
N TYR A 54 -4.96 -8.26 -23.36
CA TYR A 54 -5.82 -8.25 -24.56
C TYR A 54 -5.14 -8.90 -25.77
N THR A 55 -3.82 -8.76 -25.94
CA THR A 55 -3.06 -9.50 -26.94
C THR A 55 -3.29 -11.01 -26.77
N THR A 56 -3.06 -11.53 -25.58
CA THR A 56 -3.30 -12.94 -25.25
C THR A 56 -4.77 -13.35 -25.44
N SER A 57 -5.71 -12.47 -25.05
CA SER A 57 -7.15 -12.71 -25.28
C SER A 57 -7.48 -12.80 -26.77
N ALA A 58 -6.82 -12.04 -27.65
CA ALA A 58 -6.99 -12.13 -29.09
C ALA A 58 -6.32 -13.40 -29.66
N GLU A 59 -5.15 -13.81 -29.16
CA GLU A 59 -4.52 -15.10 -29.52
C GLU A 59 -5.42 -16.27 -29.14
N MET A 60 -6.00 -16.25 -27.96
CA MET A 60 -6.99 -17.24 -27.55
C MET A 60 -8.24 -17.23 -28.45
N ALA A 61 -8.69 -16.05 -28.86
CA ALA A 61 -9.82 -15.92 -29.79
C ALA A 61 -9.53 -16.49 -31.16
N ARG A 62 -8.29 -16.41 -31.64
CA ARG A 62 -7.87 -17.08 -32.88
C ARG A 62 -8.09 -18.59 -32.85
N GLU A 63 -7.82 -19.22 -31.73
CA GLU A 63 -7.93 -20.68 -31.60
C GLU A 63 -9.32 -21.16 -31.18
N LEU A 64 -10.01 -20.39 -30.29
CA LEU A 64 -11.24 -20.80 -29.59
C LEU A 64 -12.47 -19.97 -30.00
N GLY A 65 -12.32 -19.03 -30.90
CA GLY A 65 -13.31 -18.02 -31.22
C GLY A 65 -13.43 -16.91 -30.15
N PRO A 66 -13.96 -15.75 -30.50
CA PRO A 66 -14.20 -14.65 -29.57
C PRO A 66 -15.26 -15.01 -28.52
N PHE A 67 -15.45 -14.13 -27.52
CA PHE A 67 -16.53 -14.32 -26.55
C PHE A 67 -17.91 -14.25 -27.23
N PRO A 68 -18.94 -14.99 -26.78
CA PRO A 68 -20.23 -15.11 -27.48
C PRO A 68 -20.92 -13.77 -27.80
N GLY A 69 -20.74 -12.77 -26.91
CA GLY A 69 -21.29 -11.43 -27.11
C GLY A 69 -20.45 -10.49 -28.00
N TYR A 70 -19.35 -10.97 -28.61
CA TYR A 70 -18.38 -10.11 -29.30
C TYR A 70 -18.96 -9.40 -30.51
N GLU A 71 -19.61 -10.12 -31.44
CA GLU A 71 -20.10 -9.53 -32.70
C GLU A 71 -21.05 -8.36 -32.47
N LYS A 72 -21.92 -8.48 -31.48
CA LYS A 72 -22.85 -7.40 -31.09
C LYS A 72 -22.10 -6.17 -30.56
N ASN A 73 -20.92 -6.35 -29.97
CA ASN A 73 -20.15 -5.31 -29.29
C ASN A 73 -18.82 -4.95 -30.03
N ARG A 74 -18.59 -5.54 -31.19
CA ARG A 74 -17.30 -5.47 -31.90
C ARG A 74 -16.80 -4.06 -32.06
N GLU A 75 -17.60 -3.17 -32.66
CA GLU A 75 -17.14 -1.80 -32.94
C GLU A 75 -16.93 -0.99 -31.65
N ALA A 76 -17.81 -1.16 -30.65
CA ALA A 76 -17.63 -0.53 -29.36
C ALA A 76 -16.35 -0.97 -28.66
N MET A 77 -16.04 -2.27 -28.73
CA MET A 77 -14.82 -2.83 -28.14
C MET A 77 -13.56 -2.35 -28.88
N LEU A 78 -13.55 -2.41 -30.21
CA LEU A 78 -12.42 -1.93 -31.01
C LEU A 78 -12.17 -0.42 -30.80
N ARG A 79 -13.23 0.38 -30.63
CA ARG A 79 -13.10 1.80 -30.28
C ARG A 79 -12.40 1.97 -28.92
N VAL A 80 -12.74 1.16 -27.92
CA VAL A 80 -12.04 1.19 -26.62
C VAL A 80 -10.57 0.84 -26.80
N MET A 81 -10.23 -0.20 -27.56
CA MET A 81 -8.84 -0.57 -27.82
C MET A 81 -8.06 0.53 -28.55
N ARG A 82 -8.66 1.16 -29.55
CA ARG A 82 -8.05 2.32 -30.25
C ARG A 82 -7.79 3.47 -29.28
N ASN A 83 -8.71 3.77 -28.38
CA ASN A 83 -8.54 4.85 -27.40
C ASN A 83 -7.43 4.53 -26.38
N HIS A 84 -7.34 3.30 -25.90
CA HIS A 84 -6.22 2.90 -25.03
C HIS A 84 -4.87 2.99 -25.75
N ARG A 85 -4.81 2.57 -27.02
CA ARG A 85 -3.61 2.73 -27.83
C ARG A 85 -3.20 4.20 -27.94
N ARG A 86 -4.16 5.11 -28.22
CA ARG A 86 -3.91 6.54 -28.28
C ARG A 86 -3.35 7.09 -26.97
N ALA A 87 -3.88 6.63 -25.84
CA ALA A 87 -3.36 7.03 -24.54
C ALA A 87 -1.91 6.54 -24.30
N ALA A 88 -1.54 5.35 -24.79
CA ALA A 88 -0.16 4.88 -24.72
C ALA A 88 0.80 5.71 -25.59
N TYR A 89 0.29 6.34 -26.66
CA TYR A 89 1.05 7.21 -27.55
C TYR A 89 0.97 8.70 -27.19
N ASP A 90 0.21 9.05 -26.15
CA ASP A 90 -0.05 10.43 -25.74
C ASP A 90 -0.63 11.31 -26.89
N GLU A 91 -1.57 10.73 -27.62
CA GLU A 91 -2.18 11.40 -28.77
C GLU A 91 -3.06 12.58 -28.34
N PRO A 92 -3.18 13.61 -29.19
CA PRO A 92 -4.02 14.77 -28.89
C PRO A 92 -5.49 14.41 -28.66
N GLY A 93 -6.16 15.16 -27.79
CA GLY A 93 -7.54 14.92 -27.38
C GLY A 93 -8.55 14.77 -28.52
N VAL A 94 -8.34 15.48 -29.63
CA VAL A 94 -9.19 15.42 -30.83
C VAL A 94 -9.18 14.05 -31.54
N GLN A 95 -8.22 13.21 -31.26
CA GLN A 95 -8.12 11.87 -31.86
C GLN A 95 -8.95 10.81 -31.12
N TYR A 96 -9.38 11.07 -29.87
CA TYR A 96 -10.15 10.10 -29.11
C TYR A 96 -11.59 10.00 -29.60
N GLU A 97 -12.08 8.77 -29.72
CA GLU A 97 -13.39 8.45 -30.25
C GLU A 97 -14.45 8.36 -29.12
N GLY A 98 -15.44 9.24 -29.16
CA GLY A 98 -16.65 9.14 -28.33
C GLY A 98 -16.41 9.30 -26.83
N LEU A 99 -15.40 10.07 -26.42
CA LEU A 99 -15.12 10.38 -25.01
C LEU A 99 -15.54 11.81 -24.68
N SER A 100 -16.29 11.99 -23.61
CA SER A 100 -16.60 13.30 -23.04
C SER A 100 -15.45 13.85 -22.18
N VAL A 101 -14.65 12.96 -21.60
CA VAL A 101 -13.44 13.28 -20.85
C VAL A 101 -12.27 12.59 -21.52
N VAL A 102 -11.31 13.38 -21.97
CA VAL A 102 -10.10 12.88 -22.61
C VAL A 102 -9.12 12.40 -21.53
N PRO A 103 -8.59 11.18 -21.62
CA PRO A 103 -7.58 10.71 -20.69
C PRO A 103 -6.26 11.44 -20.91
N GLN A 104 -5.49 11.61 -19.86
CA GLN A 104 -4.09 12.00 -19.97
C GLN A 104 -3.27 10.80 -20.44
N GLY A 105 -2.49 10.97 -21.50
CA GLY A 105 -1.64 9.92 -22.05
C GLY A 105 -0.35 9.69 -21.24
N ILE A 106 0.45 8.72 -21.68
CA ILE A 106 1.74 8.41 -21.06
C ILE A 106 2.78 9.41 -21.58
N SER A 107 3.23 10.33 -20.72
CA SER A 107 4.24 11.31 -21.08
C SER A 107 5.58 10.65 -21.43
N SER A 108 6.06 10.88 -22.65
CA SER A 108 7.38 10.40 -23.09
C SER A 108 8.55 11.09 -22.39
N GLU A 109 8.35 12.30 -21.88
CA GLU A 109 9.37 13.05 -21.14
C GLU A 109 9.64 12.44 -19.75
N HIS A 110 8.59 11.84 -19.15
CA HIS A 110 8.64 11.37 -17.77
C HIS A 110 8.64 9.84 -17.61
N CYS A 111 8.40 9.10 -18.70
CA CYS A 111 8.38 7.64 -18.71
C CYS A 111 9.73 7.09 -19.15
N PRO A 112 10.31 6.10 -18.46
CA PRO A 112 11.47 5.38 -18.96
C PRO A 112 11.21 4.78 -20.35
N ASP A 113 12.14 4.96 -21.29
CA ASP A 113 11.99 4.56 -22.70
C ASP A 113 11.61 3.08 -22.87
N TYR A 114 12.18 2.20 -22.06
CA TYR A 114 11.89 0.76 -22.15
C TYR A 114 10.45 0.44 -21.75
N LEU A 115 9.88 1.14 -20.76
CA LEU A 115 8.48 0.98 -20.35
C LEU A 115 7.55 1.57 -21.40
N LEU A 116 7.86 2.75 -21.92
CA LEU A 116 7.07 3.41 -22.95
C LEU A 116 7.01 2.56 -24.23
N THR A 117 8.14 2.02 -24.67
CA THR A 117 8.22 1.13 -25.83
C THR A 117 7.40 -0.13 -25.62
N ALA A 118 7.52 -0.77 -24.46
CA ALA A 118 6.74 -1.96 -24.11
C ALA A 118 5.23 -1.67 -24.06
N ALA A 119 4.81 -0.53 -23.49
CA ALA A 119 3.41 -0.13 -23.41
C ALA A 119 2.80 0.08 -24.80
N ARG A 120 3.50 0.80 -25.67
CA ARG A 120 3.07 1.04 -27.06
C ARG A 120 2.95 -0.26 -27.85
N SER A 121 3.99 -1.10 -27.81
CA SER A 121 4.01 -2.39 -28.47
C SER A 121 2.88 -3.31 -28.00
N ALA A 122 2.59 -3.35 -26.71
CA ALA A 122 1.50 -4.15 -26.15
C ALA A 122 0.14 -3.74 -26.75
N TRP A 123 -0.13 -2.43 -26.88
CA TRP A 123 -1.38 -1.95 -27.46
C TRP A 123 -1.44 -2.06 -28.98
N ASP A 124 -0.31 -1.93 -29.69
CA ASP A 124 -0.25 -2.20 -31.13
C ASP A 124 -0.63 -3.64 -31.43
N ASN A 125 -0.05 -4.60 -30.70
CA ASN A 125 -0.33 -6.03 -30.83
C ASN A 125 -1.79 -6.35 -30.47
N ALA A 126 -2.27 -5.82 -29.33
CA ALA A 126 -3.65 -6.02 -28.90
C ALA A 126 -4.67 -5.55 -29.96
N LEU A 127 -4.45 -4.38 -30.54
CA LEU A 127 -5.34 -3.85 -31.57
C LEU A 127 -5.24 -4.64 -32.87
N ALA A 128 -4.05 -4.94 -33.37
CA ALA A 128 -3.84 -5.65 -34.62
C ALA A 128 -4.45 -7.06 -34.59
N LEU A 129 -4.17 -7.84 -33.53
CA LEU A 129 -4.73 -9.19 -33.38
C LEU A 129 -6.25 -9.15 -33.12
N GLY A 130 -6.71 -8.20 -32.32
CA GLY A 130 -8.13 -8.05 -32.00
C GLY A 130 -8.99 -7.64 -33.21
N GLN A 131 -8.46 -6.82 -34.14
CA GLN A 131 -9.13 -6.49 -35.41
C GLN A 131 -9.33 -7.73 -36.28
N THR A 132 -8.38 -8.67 -36.27
CA THR A 132 -8.41 -9.86 -37.10
C THR A 132 -9.23 -10.99 -36.48
N HIS A 133 -9.07 -11.25 -35.17
CA HIS A 133 -9.60 -12.44 -34.50
C HIS A 133 -10.68 -12.14 -33.45
N GLY A 134 -10.93 -10.87 -33.14
CA GLY A 134 -11.72 -10.50 -31.97
C GLY A 134 -10.98 -10.78 -30.66
N TYR A 135 -11.72 -10.81 -29.56
CA TYR A 135 -11.18 -11.07 -28.21
C TYR A 135 -11.93 -12.20 -27.54
N ARG A 136 -11.23 -13.05 -26.80
CA ARG A 136 -11.85 -14.13 -26.01
C ARG A 136 -12.58 -13.64 -24.78
N ASN A 137 -12.23 -12.43 -24.29
CA ASN A 137 -12.71 -11.83 -23.05
C ASN A 137 -13.19 -10.41 -23.32
N ALA A 138 -14.37 -10.05 -22.83
CA ALA A 138 -14.88 -8.68 -22.92
C ALA A 138 -14.11 -7.71 -22.01
N GLN A 139 -13.57 -8.21 -20.90
CA GLN A 139 -12.73 -7.47 -19.97
C GLN A 139 -11.63 -8.39 -19.43
N VAL A 140 -10.43 -7.88 -19.23
CA VAL A 140 -9.28 -8.69 -18.79
C VAL A 140 -8.65 -8.20 -17.51
N THR A 141 -8.72 -6.92 -17.19
CA THR A 141 -8.00 -6.31 -16.06
C THR A 141 -8.90 -5.57 -15.10
N VAL A 142 -8.45 -5.46 -13.85
CA VAL A 142 -9.07 -4.66 -12.79
C VAL A 142 -7.98 -4.06 -11.89
N ILE A 143 -8.15 -2.82 -11.48
CA ILE A 143 -7.32 -2.19 -10.47
C ILE A 143 -8.04 -2.35 -9.12
N ALA A 144 -7.79 -3.50 -8.48
CA ALA A 144 -8.40 -3.83 -7.19
C ALA A 144 -7.58 -3.21 -6.03
N PRO A 145 -8.21 -2.88 -4.88
CA PRO A 145 -7.51 -2.36 -3.71
C PRO A 145 -6.48 -3.32 -3.10
N THR A 146 -6.67 -4.63 -3.24
CA THR A 146 -5.77 -5.71 -2.76
C THR A 146 -5.42 -5.66 -1.27
N GLY A 147 -6.34 -5.20 -0.40
CA GLY A 147 -6.08 -5.04 1.03
C GLY A 147 -5.60 -6.31 1.72
N THR A 148 -6.43 -7.35 1.77
CA THR A 148 -6.09 -8.62 2.45
C THR A 148 -5.05 -9.43 1.68
N ILE A 149 -5.21 -9.54 0.35
CA ILE A 149 -4.27 -10.31 -0.46
C ILE A 149 -2.89 -9.62 -0.54
N GLY A 150 -2.83 -8.29 -0.50
CA GLY A 150 -1.58 -7.55 -0.42
C GLY A 150 -0.79 -7.90 0.84
N LEU A 151 -1.47 -8.04 1.98
CA LEU A 151 -0.82 -8.49 3.22
C LEU A 151 -0.31 -9.93 3.12
N LEU A 152 -1.05 -10.83 2.45
CA LEU A 152 -0.60 -12.20 2.23
C LEU A 152 0.62 -12.25 1.32
N MET A 153 0.73 -11.35 0.35
CA MET A 153 1.87 -11.24 -0.56
C MET A 153 3.04 -10.42 0.01
N ASP A 154 2.97 -10.02 1.28
CA ASP A 154 3.99 -9.19 1.94
C ASP A 154 4.23 -7.85 1.24
N CYS A 155 3.16 -7.25 0.71
CA CYS A 155 3.22 -5.93 0.09
C CYS A 155 3.19 -4.82 1.15
N ASP A 156 4.13 -3.89 1.10
CA ASP A 156 4.10 -2.70 1.96
C ASP A 156 2.97 -1.74 1.59
N THR A 157 2.64 -1.64 0.29
CA THR A 157 1.53 -0.82 -0.22
C THR A 157 0.49 -1.67 -0.93
N THR A 158 -0.78 -1.28 -0.87
CA THR A 158 -1.90 -2.01 -1.46
C THR A 158 -2.27 -1.45 -2.83
N GLY A 159 -2.66 -2.33 -3.77
CA GLY A 159 -3.06 -1.93 -5.10
C GLY A 159 -2.06 -0.98 -5.76
N VAL A 160 -2.57 0.07 -6.35
CA VAL A 160 -1.78 1.14 -6.98
C VAL A 160 -1.68 2.38 -6.09
N GLU A 161 -2.02 2.26 -4.81
CA GLU A 161 -2.09 3.36 -3.86
C GLU A 161 -0.71 3.69 -3.26
N PRO A 162 -0.51 4.93 -2.77
CA PRO A 162 0.67 5.27 -1.96
C PRO A 162 0.56 4.63 -0.58
N ASP A 163 1.66 4.61 0.18
CA ASP A 163 1.56 4.27 1.60
C ASP A 163 0.88 5.41 2.36
N PHE A 164 -0.20 5.10 3.09
CA PHE A 164 -0.91 6.08 3.92
C PHE A 164 -0.24 6.28 5.29
N ALA A 165 0.59 5.33 5.73
CA ALA A 165 1.36 5.42 6.96
C ALA A 165 2.51 4.42 6.96
N LEU A 166 3.71 4.88 7.35
CA LEU A 166 4.91 4.02 7.44
C LEU A 166 4.82 2.98 8.57
N VAL A 167 3.94 3.22 9.54
CA VAL A 167 3.59 2.27 10.61
C VAL A 167 2.09 2.14 10.68
N LYS A 168 1.59 0.93 10.55
CA LYS A 168 0.17 0.59 10.53
C LYS A 168 -0.15 -0.40 11.64
N PHE A 169 -1.40 -0.37 12.11
CA PHE A 169 -1.89 -1.32 13.10
C PHE A 169 -3.12 -2.03 12.54
N LYS A 170 -3.04 -3.36 12.47
CA LYS A 170 -4.17 -4.19 12.07
C LYS A 170 -4.77 -4.85 13.30
N LYS A 171 -6.08 -4.64 13.52
CA LYS A 171 -6.83 -5.37 14.54
C LYS A 171 -7.04 -6.81 14.09
N LEU A 172 -6.66 -7.75 14.94
CA LEU A 172 -6.82 -9.18 14.66
C LEU A 172 -8.23 -9.64 15.03
N ALA A 173 -8.76 -10.64 14.33
CA ALA A 173 -10.09 -11.21 14.59
C ALA A 173 -10.23 -11.81 15.98
N GLY A 174 -9.13 -12.35 16.56
CA GLY A 174 -9.05 -12.86 17.92
C GLY A 174 -8.76 -11.83 19.01
N GLY A 175 -8.79 -10.54 18.67
CA GLY A 175 -8.35 -9.44 19.55
C GLY A 175 -6.86 -9.13 19.43
N GLY A 176 -6.46 -7.97 19.96
CA GLY A 176 -5.09 -7.46 19.84
C GLY A 176 -4.83 -6.73 18.51
N TYR A 177 -3.62 -6.17 18.41
CA TYR A 177 -3.18 -5.40 17.24
C TYR A 177 -1.85 -5.95 16.72
N PHE A 178 -1.74 -6.05 15.41
CA PHE A 178 -0.50 -6.37 14.74
C PHE A 178 0.11 -5.10 14.16
N LYS A 179 1.35 -4.78 14.55
CA LYS A 179 2.10 -3.62 14.06
C LYS A 179 2.81 -3.99 12.76
N ILE A 180 2.51 -3.28 11.69
CA ILE A 180 3.12 -3.44 10.37
C ILE A 180 3.99 -2.21 10.13
N VAL A 181 5.27 -2.42 9.86
CA VAL A 181 6.24 -1.38 9.51
C VAL A 181 6.59 -1.54 8.04
N ASN A 182 6.60 -0.43 7.31
CA ASN A 182 6.97 -0.43 5.89
C ASN A 182 8.45 -0.85 5.74
N GLN A 183 8.68 -2.01 5.13
CA GLN A 183 10.01 -2.61 4.97
C GLN A 183 10.83 -1.94 3.86
N SER A 184 10.18 -1.22 2.96
CA SER A 184 10.85 -0.48 1.89
C SER A 184 11.50 0.84 2.36
N LEU A 185 11.21 1.30 3.59
CA LEU A 185 11.73 2.57 4.10
C LEU A 185 13.28 2.63 4.15
N PRO A 186 14.00 1.65 4.75
CA PRO A 186 15.47 1.71 4.78
C PRO A 186 16.11 1.73 3.37
N PRO A 187 15.75 0.85 2.44
CA PRO A 187 16.32 0.89 1.09
C PRO A 187 15.91 2.14 0.30
N ALA A 188 14.70 2.69 0.52
CA ALA A 188 14.27 3.94 -0.10
C ALA A 188 15.12 5.13 0.37
N LEU A 189 15.38 5.25 1.68
CA LEU A 189 16.26 6.28 2.23
C LEU A 189 17.68 6.17 1.67
N LYS A 190 18.20 4.95 1.52
CA LYS A 190 19.50 4.71 0.89
C LYS A 190 19.51 5.18 -0.57
N THR A 191 18.48 4.90 -1.34
CA THR A 191 18.33 5.36 -2.73
C THR A 191 18.31 6.89 -2.81
N LEU A 192 17.69 7.55 -1.84
CA LEU A 192 17.65 9.01 -1.71
C LEU A 192 18.97 9.62 -1.21
N GLY A 193 19.98 8.81 -0.88
CA GLY A 193 21.32 9.28 -0.50
C GLY A 193 21.50 9.59 1.00
N TYR A 194 20.58 9.17 1.86
CA TYR A 194 20.76 9.30 3.31
C TYR A 194 21.89 8.39 3.80
N SER A 195 22.70 8.90 4.73
CA SER A 195 23.73 8.11 5.41
C SER A 195 23.11 7.07 6.34
N PRO A 196 23.86 6.00 6.71
CA PRO A 196 23.37 5.01 7.67
C PRO A 196 22.89 5.63 8.99
N ALA A 197 23.62 6.60 9.55
CA ALA A 197 23.26 7.27 10.80
C ALA A 197 21.94 8.07 10.67
N GLN A 198 21.74 8.78 9.55
CA GLN A 198 20.49 9.48 9.27
C GLN A 198 19.33 8.50 9.06
N THR A 199 19.58 7.39 8.37
CA THR A 199 18.58 6.32 8.17
C THR A 199 18.15 5.73 9.51
N ASP A 200 19.09 5.41 10.40
CA ASP A 200 18.79 4.87 11.73
C ASP A 200 18.00 5.86 12.59
N ASP A 201 18.31 7.15 12.50
CA ASP A 201 17.58 8.20 13.22
C ASP A 201 16.15 8.35 12.71
N ILE A 202 15.95 8.39 11.39
CA ILE A 202 14.62 8.45 10.76
C ILE A 202 13.80 7.20 11.13
N ILE A 203 14.37 6.01 11.03
CA ILE A 203 13.69 4.76 11.39
C ILE A 203 13.34 4.77 12.89
N GLY A 204 14.28 5.18 13.73
CA GLY A 204 14.04 5.31 15.17
C GLY A 204 12.90 6.25 15.51
N PHE A 205 12.74 7.34 14.76
CA PHE A 205 11.61 8.26 14.91
C PHE A 205 10.28 7.62 14.44
N VAL A 206 10.28 7.00 13.27
CA VAL A 206 9.06 6.41 12.66
C VAL A 206 8.53 5.23 13.49
N ILE A 207 9.41 4.34 13.93
CA ILE A 207 9.02 3.13 14.67
C ILE A 207 8.83 3.42 16.18
N GLY A 208 9.43 4.50 16.66
CA GLY A 208 9.66 4.80 18.05
C GLY A 208 10.94 4.13 18.55
N ARG A 209 11.74 4.82 19.34
CA ARG A 209 13.03 4.32 19.86
C ARG A 209 12.86 3.17 20.85
N ARG A 210 11.67 3.01 21.43
CA ARG A 210 11.29 1.95 22.39
C ARG A 210 12.22 1.84 23.59
N THR A 211 12.73 2.97 24.02
CA THR A 211 13.57 3.14 25.20
C THR A 211 13.33 4.50 25.80
N LEU A 212 13.53 4.62 27.11
CA LEU A 212 13.52 5.86 27.85
C LEU A 212 14.87 6.59 27.78
N ALA A 213 15.92 5.91 27.32
CA ALA A 213 17.24 6.51 27.20
C ALA A 213 17.24 7.65 26.18
N GLY A 214 17.62 8.83 26.63
CA GLY A 214 17.67 10.04 25.80
C GLY A 214 16.32 10.62 25.41
N ALA A 215 15.21 10.15 25.99
CA ALA A 215 13.89 10.73 25.80
C ALA A 215 13.81 12.11 26.48
N PRO A 216 13.22 13.14 25.84
CA PRO A 216 13.26 14.50 26.38
C PRO A 216 12.48 14.68 27.68
N GLU A 217 11.33 14.04 27.83
CA GLU A 217 10.41 14.26 28.94
C GLU A 217 10.37 13.09 29.91
N ILE A 218 10.00 11.91 29.43
CA ILE A 218 9.87 10.68 30.22
C ILE A 218 11.13 9.84 30.01
N ASN A 219 12.09 10.03 30.87
CA ASN A 219 13.40 9.35 30.83
C ASN A 219 13.78 8.79 32.20
N HIS A 220 14.92 8.07 32.29
CA HIS A 220 15.37 7.45 33.52
C HIS A 220 15.55 8.46 34.65
N GLU A 221 16.13 9.63 34.38
CA GLU A 221 16.41 10.67 35.38
C GLU A 221 15.09 11.25 35.92
N THR A 222 14.18 11.67 35.03
CA THR A 222 12.90 12.25 35.44
C THR A 222 12.01 11.27 36.16
N LEU A 223 12.06 9.98 35.84
CA LEU A 223 11.32 8.94 36.56
C LEU A 223 11.97 8.61 37.90
N SER A 224 13.31 8.56 37.99
CA SER A 224 14.00 8.32 39.26
C SER A 224 13.67 9.43 40.29
N THR A 225 13.60 10.70 39.86
CA THR A 225 13.17 11.81 40.75
C THR A 225 11.73 11.66 41.25
N ARG A 226 10.91 10.83 40.57
CA ARG A 226 9.51 10.52 40.95
C ARG A 226 9.37 9.16 41.69
N GLY A 227 10.49 8.58 42.14
CA GLY A 227 10.48 7.40 42.97
C GLY A 227 10.58 6.07 42.23
N PHE A 228 10.94 6.07 40.93
CA PHE A 228 11.21 4.85 40.20
C PHE A 228 12.64 4.35 40.51
N ASP A 229 12.74 3.14 40.98
CA ASP A 229 14.04 2.48 41.21
C ASP A 229 14.58 1.84 39.90
N ASP A 230 15.85 1.50 39.87
CA ASP A 230 16.52 0.90 38.73
C ASP A 230 15.88 -0.42 38.29
N ALA A 231 15.41 -1.25 39.25
CA ALA A 231 14.77 -2.51 38.93
C ALA A 231 13.43 -2.33 38.20
N THR A 232 12.67 -1.30 38.59
CA THR A 232 11.41 -0.92 37.91
C THR A 232 11.66 -0.31 36.55
N LEU A 233 12.68 0.55 36.44
CA LEU A 233 13.08 1.13 35.14
C LEU A 233 13.52 0.03 34.15
N GLN A 234 14.28 -0.98 34.60
CA GLN A 234 14.65 -2.10 33.76
C GLN A 234 13.43 -2.94 33.29
N ARG A 235 12.43 -3.13 34.17
CA ARG A 235 11.18 -3.81 33.76
C ARG A 235 10.43 -3.01 32.69
N ILE A 236 10.34 -1.70 32.85
CA ILE A 236 9.72 -0.80 31.89
C ILE A 236 10.47 -0.88 30.53
N GLU A 237 11.80 -0.76 30.53
CA GLU A 237 12.63 -0.89 29.33
C GLU A 237 12.42 -2.20 28.58
N LYS A 238 12.28 -3.30 29.31
CA LYS A 238 12.01 -4.62 28.72
C LYS A 238 10.65 -4.66 28.02
N VAL A 239 9.63 -4.08 28.64
CA VAL A 239 8.26 -4.06 28.10
C VAL A 239 8.14 -3.08 26.94
N LEU A 240 8.82 -1.92 26.98
CA LEU A 240 8.80 -0.92 25.89
C LEU A 240 9.17 -1.49 24.52
N LYS A 241 10.05 -2.52 24.49
CA LYS A 241 10.45 -3.17 23.23
C LYS A 241 9.27 -3.77 22.45
N SER A 242 8.20 -4.16 23.17
CA SER A 242 6.99 -4.79 22.60
C SER A 242 5.70 -4.01 22.87
N ALA A 243 5.76 -2.93 23.65
CA ALA A 243 4.59 -2.14 23.99
C ALA A 243 3.99 -1.47 22.77
N PHE A 244 2.66 -1.42 22.73
CA PHE A 244 1.91 -0.69 21.69
C PHE A 244 2.06 0.81 21.84
N ASP A 245 1.95 1.28 23.07
CA ASP A 245 2.11 2.67 23.47
C ASP A 245 2.90 2.77 24.79
N LEU A 246 3.26 3.99 25.16
CA LEU A 246 4.02 4.24 26.37
C LEU A 246 3.23 3.84 27.63
N ARG A 247 1.92 4.06 27.67
CA ARG A 247 1.07 3.72 28.82
C ARG A 247 1.07 2.22 29.12
N GLY A 248 1.16 1.40 28.07
CA GLY A 248 1.27 -0.06 28.19
C GLY A 248 2.46 -0.52 29.02
N ALA A 249 3.56 0.25 29.05
CA ALA A 249 4.74 -0.05 29.87
C ALA A 249 4.62 0.44 31.33
N PHE A 250 3.63 1.29 31.65
CA PHE A 250 3.41 1.85 32.99
C PHE A 250 2.16 1.28 33.69
N ASN A 251 1.66 0.15 33.24
CA ASN A 251 0.49 -0.48 33.82
C ASN A 251 0.80 -1.29 35.11
N LYS A 252 -0.26 -1.72 35.80
CA LYS A 252 -0.18 -2.45 37.07
C LYS A 252 0.61 -3.77 36.97
N HIS A 253 0.59 -4.44 35.84
CA HIS A 253 1.27 -5.71 35.64
C HIS A 253 2.79 -5.57 35.51
N VAL A 254 3.24 -4.41 34.99
CA VAL A 254 4.67 -4.09 34.87
C VAL A 254 5.24 -3.54 36.18
N LEU A 255 4.50 -2.63 36.80
CA LEU A 255 4.96 -1.92 37.99
C LEU A 255 4.74 -2.72 39.27
N GLY A 256 3.65 -3.49 39.38
CA GLY A 256 3.22 -4.19 40.60
C GLY A 256 2.53 -3.24 41.59
N ASP A 257 1.60 -3.82 42.38
CA ASP A 257 0.82 -3.02 43.33
C ASP A 257 1.65 -2.54 44.52
N GLU A 258 2.65 -3.32 44.94
CA GLU A 258 3.56 -2.93 46.03
C GLU A 258 4.34 -1.66 45.69
N PHE A 259 4.99 -1.61 44.52
CA PHE A 259 5.70 -0.40 44.03
C PHE A 259 4.75 0.79 43.90
N ARG A 260 3.55 0.57 43.36
CA ARG A 260 2.54 1.63 43.18
C ARG A 260 2.07 2.21 44.51
N ARG A 261 1.94 1.38 45.57
CA ARG A 261 1.57 1.80 46.95
C ARG A 261 2.72 2.48 47.69
N GLN A 262 3.87 1.82 47.72
CA GLN A 262 4.98 2.26 48.59
C GLN A 262 5.79 3.40 47.98
N SER A 263 6.15 3.31 46.74
CA SER A 263 6.99 4.29 46.06
C SER A 263 6.18 5.47 45.45
N LEU A 264 5.07 5.17 44.77
CA LEU A 264 4.25 6.20 44.11
C LEU A 264 3.12 6.70 45.02
N LYS A 265 2.89 6.10 46.20
CA LYS A 265 1.88 6.51 47.21
C LYS A 265 0.45 6.60 46.66
N LEU A 266 0.11 5.71 45.71
CA LEU A 266 -1.24 5.69 45.12
C LEU A 266 -2.25 5.16 46.16
N THR A 267 -3.45 5.75 46.17
CA THR A 267 -4.58 5.34 47.02
C THR A 267 -5.22 4.05 46.49
N ASP A 268 -5.98 3.35 47.35
CA ASP A 268 -6.71 2.15 46.93
C ASP A 268 -7.72 2.43 45.82
N GLU A 269 -8.31 3.62 45.80
CA GLU A 269 -9.21 4.09 44.74
C GLU A 269 -8.46 4.18 43.41
N GLN A 270 -7.27 4.84 43.37
CA GLN A 270 -6.44 4.97 42.19
C GLN A 270 -5.87 3.62 41.70
N LEU A 271 -5.62 2.69 42.62
CA LEU A 271 -5.16 1.35 42.26
C LEU A 271 -6.27 0.50 41.62
N GLY A 272 -7.53 0.73 42.01
CA GLY A 272 -8.70 0.02 41.51
C GLY A 272 -9.27 0.61 40.22
N ASP A 273 -8.92 1.84 39.87
CA ASP A 273 -9.41 2.51 38.68
C ASP A 273 -8.69 1.99 37.42
N HIS A 274 -9.45 1.41 36.49
CA HIS A 274 -8.95 0.89 35.23
C HIS A 274 -8.59 1.97 34.20
N GLU A 275 -9.16 3.18 34.37
CA GLU A 275 -8.90 4.32 33.49
C GLU A 275 -7.83 5.27 34.04
N PHE A 276 -7.26 4.95 35.22
CA PHE A 276 -6.26 5.79 35.88
C PHE A 276 -5.01 5.95 35.03
N ASP A 277 -4.72 7.18 34.62
CA ASP A 277 -3.52 7.54 33.85
C ASP A 277 -2.37 7.91 34.81
N LEU A 278 -1.48 6.96 35.05
CA LEU A 278 -0.34 7.18 35.93
C LEU A 278 0.61 8.27 35.43
N LEU A 279 0.87 8.33 34.10
CA LEU A 279 1.80 9.32 33.55
C LEU A 279 1.26 10.73 33.74
N LYS A 280 -0.03 10.93 33.51
CA LYS A 280 -0.70 12.18 33.79
C LYS A 280 -0.69 12.54 35.28
N HIS A 281 -0.92 11.56 36.17
CA HIS A 281 -0.83 11.75 37.62
C HIS A 281 0.57 12.18 38.06
N LEU A 282 1.62 11.66 37.41
CA LEU A 282 3.01 12.03 37.66
C LEU A 282 3.41 13.38 37.03
N GLY A 283 2.48 14.08 36.39
CA GLY A 283 2.69 15.41 35.78
C GLY A 283 3.30 15.37 34.39
N PHE A 284 3.20 14.26 33.69
CA PHE A 284 3.52 14.18 32.25
C PHE A 284 2.25 14.40 31.42
N ASN A 285 2.32 15.27 30.43
CA ASN A 285 1.19 15.64 29.55
C ASN A 285 1.18 14.82 28.25
#